data_2ca6cb1beb7d5aa0d374a04d0ad74f92
#
_entry.id   2ca6cb1beb7d5aa0d374a04d0ad74f92
#
_cell.length_a   1.000
_cell.length_b   1.000
_cell.length_c   1.000
_cell.angle_alpha   90.00
_cell.angle_beta   90.00
_cell.angle_gamma   90.00
#
_symmetry.space_group_name_H-M   'P 1'
#
loop_
_entity.id
_entity.type
_entity.pdbx_description
1 polymer ?
#
loop_
_entity_poly.entity_id
_entity_poly.type
_entity_poly.pdbx_seq_one_letter_code
_entity_poly.pdbx_strand_id
1 'polypeptide(L)'
;IIIEDGKTATISFHESKVHYYVKTNGKADASMSKDRNAPISGDELTQAATAFMPMAVKTTPYDAAMVGFGSGMGAHYLLADPLLKHLDCVEIEEEMMDLAKGFLPWNYRGYDDPRIEIHIDDAGTFFHTRKKQYDLIISVPSNPWVSGVASLFSHEFYSKMRRYMKPGGLWAQWIQTYEFNDLLFLHILKALDTVFPHVSLYKAPEEPDIIIIASDQPVYQEGIQRFYKDSTLIKEFKSIKRSPEFFGEANFLFTSSMVQSLLEGVEPNSTFTPIVDNKAEKARFVNSDAHIVEVFDSC
;
A
#
# COMPACT_ATOMS: atom_id res chain seq x y z
N ILE A 1 24.67 3.93 -8.54
CA ILE A 1 24.17 3.46 -7.23
C ILE A 1 24.53 4.52 -6.20
N ILE A 2 23.57 4.95 -5.41
CA ILE A 2 23.76 5.80 -4.23
C ILE A 2 23.28 4.97 -3.04
N ILE A 3 24.04 4.94 -1.95
CA ILE A 3 23.73 4.14 -0.75
C ILE A 3 23.89 5.05 0.45
N GLU A 4 22.90 5.02 1.34
CA GLU A 4 22.86 5.79 2.58
C GLU A 4 22.39 4.90 3.74
N ASP A 5 23.02 5.04 4.88
CA ASP A 5 22.62 4.33 6.10
C ASP A 5 21.58 5.20 6.84
N GLY A 6 20.37 4.71 6.89
CA GLY A 6 19.27 5.35 7.57
C GLY A 6 19.15 4.95 9.04
N LYS A 7 18.06 5.38 9.68
CA LYS A 7 17.79 5.16 11.10
C LYS A 7 17.58 3.69 11.45
N THR A 8 16.87 2.95 10.60
CA THR A 8 16.52 1.54 10.85
C THR A 8 16.98 0.61 9.74
N ALA A 9 17.35 1.15 8.57
CA ALA A 9 17.73 0.38 7.39
C ALA A 9 18.76 1.11 6.53
N THR A 10 19.52 0.35 5.74
CA THR A 10 20.33 0.91 4.65
C THR A 10 19.45 1.08 3.42
N ILE A 11 19.35 2.31 2.92
CA ILE A 11 18.57 2.65 1.74
C ILE A 11 19.51 2.86 0.56
N SER A 12 19.15 2.39 -0.63
CA SER A 12 19.95 2.61 -1.82
C SER A 12 19.10 2.87 -3.05
N PHE A 13 19.52 3.87 -3.83
CA PHE A 13 18.95 4.15 -5.15
C PHE A 13 19.85 3.58 -6.23
N HIS A 14 19.23 2.93 -7.20
CA HIS A 14 19.90 2.27 -8.29
C HIS A 14 19.33 2.74 -9.62
N GLU A 15 20.23 2.93 -10.56
CA GLU A 15 19.91 3.20 -11.96
C GLU A 15 20.51 2.08 -12.82
N SER A 16 19.65 1.34 -13.51
CA SER A 16 20.04 0.37 -14.53
C SER A 16 19.87 0.97 -15.94
N LYS A 17 20.08 0.19 -16.98
CA LYS A 17 19.82 0.62 -18.36
C LYS A 17 18.33 0.87 -18.61
N VAL A 18 17.44 0.16 -17.92
CA VAL A 18 15.99 0.12 -18.22
C VAL A 18 15.11 0.59 -17.06
N HIS A 19 15.61 0.55 -15.82
CA HIS A 19 14.83 0.90 -14.63
C HIS A 19 15.59 1.79 -13.66
N TYR A 20 14.83 2.61 -12.95
CA TYR A 20 15.17 3.16 -11.63
C TYR A 20 14.57 2.25 -10.57
N TYR A 21 15.25 2.08 -9.44
CA TYR A 21 14.70 1.34 -8.29
C TYR A 21 15.37 1.76 -6.99
N VAL A 22 14.60 1.71 -5.91
CA VAL A 22 15.06 1.92 -4.55
C VAL A 22 15.02 0.60 -3.79
N LYS A 23 16.00 0.40 -2.90
CA LYS A 23 16.11 -0.80 -2.08
C LYS A 23 16.25 -0.43 -0.62
N THR A 24 15.61 -1.24 0.23
CA THR A 24 15.80 -1.26 1.68
C THR A 24 16.51 -2.55 2.07
N ASN A 25 17.64 -2.46 2.75
CA ASN A 25 18.49 -3.61 3.14
C ASN A 25 18.78 -4.56 1.95
N GLY A 26 19.02 -3.98 0.76
CA GLY A 26 19.34 -4.73 -0.45
C GLY A 26 18.14 -5.31 -1.21
N LYS A 27 16.91 -5.27 -0.67
CA LYS A 27 15.68 -5.68 -1.35
C LYS A 27 15.04 -4.50 -2.09
N ALA A 28 14.57 -4.73 -3.32
CA ALA A 28 13.83 -3.71 -4.08
C ALA A 28 12.45 -3.48 -3.43
N ASP A 29 12.16 -2.23 -3.09
CA ASP A 29 10.85 -1.81 -2.55
C ASP A 29 10.00 -1.11 -3.61
N ALA A 30 10.63 -0.47 -4.59
CA ALA A 30 9.93 0.16 -5.69
C ALA A 30 10.83 0.27 -6.93
N SER A 31 10.23 0.10 -8.10
CA SER A 31 10.90 0.31 -9.39
C SER A 31 10.03 1.08 -10.38
N MET A 32 10.67 1.67 -11.38
CA MET A 32 10.01 2.37 -12.47
C MET A 32 10.78 2.22 -13.77
N SER A 33 10.08 2.06 -14.90
CA SER A 33 10.70 2.05 -16.24
C SER A 33 11.24 3.44 -16.63
N LYS A 34 12.47 3.50 -17.11
CA LYS A 34 13.10 4.73 -17.61
C LYS A 34 12.49 5.20 -18.93
N ASP A 35 12.22 4.28 -19.83
CA ASP A 35 11.57 4.57 -21.09
C ASP A 35 10.05 4.58 -20.93
N ARG A 36 9.47 5.77 -20.93
CA ARG A 36 8.01 5.95 -20.81
C ARG A 36 7.25 5.52 -22.06
N ASN A 37 7.94 5.19 -23.17
CA ASN A 37 7.32 4.58 -24.36
C ASN A 37 7.25 3.05 -24.23
N ALA A 38 8.10 2.44 -23.41
CA ALA A 38 8.04 1.02 -23.05
C ALA A 38 6.77 0.69 -22.25
N PRO A 39 6.40 -0.59 -22.07
CA PRO A 39 5.40 -1.00 -21.09
C PRO A 39 5.76 -0.49 -19.70
N ILE A 40 4.74 -0.09 -18.93
CA ILE A 40 4.91 0.32 -17.53
C ILE A 40 5.30 -0.93 -16.72
N SER A 41 6.20 -0.78 -15.76
CA SER A 41 6.58 -1.89 -14.86
C SER A 41 5.40 -2.28 -13.96
N GLY A 42 5.32 -3.55 -13.61
CA GLY A 42 4.32 -4.05 -12.66
C GLY A 42 4.40 -3.33 -11.32
N ASP A 43 5.60 -3.15 -10.76
CA ASP A 43 5.84 -2.37 -9.55
C ASP A 43 5.20 -0.96 -9.61
N GLU A 44 5.30 -0.26 -10.73
CA GLU A 44 4.68 1.05 -10.88
C GLU A 44 3.14 0.93 -10.91
N LEU A 45 2.61 -0.14 -11.51
CA LEU A 45 1.17 -0.41 -11.50
C LEU A 45 0.66 -0.75 -10.10
N THR A 46 1.44 -1.49 -9.30
CA THR A 46 1.15 -1.74 -7.88
C THR A 46 1.10 -0.43 -7.10
N GLN A 47 2.09 0.46 -7.28
CA GLN A 47 2.10 1.78 -6.63
C GLN A 47 0.90 2.64 -7.06
N ALA A 48 0.51 2.57 -8.32
CA ALA A 48 -0.71 3.23 -8.80
C ALA A 48 -1.97 2.62 -8.16
N ALA A 49 -2.02 1.28 -8.02
CA ALA A 49 -3.14 0.58 -7.41
C ALA A 49 -3.35 0.96 -5.93
N THR A 50 -2.26 1.15 -5.16
CA THR A 50 -2.35 1.60 -3.76
C THR A 50 -3.05 2.95 -3.61
N ALA A 51 -2.99 3.80 -4.63
CA ALA A 51 -3.68 5.09 -4.67
C ALA A 51 -5.07 4.98 -5.32
N PHE A 52 -5.16 4.48 -6.56
CA PHE A 52 -6.39 4.54 -7.34
C PHE A 52 -7.51 3.65 -6.81
N MET A 53 -7.20 2.47 -6.26
CA MET A 53 -8.23 1.57 -5.73
C MET A 53 -9.00 2.19 -4.55
N PRO A 54 -8.36 2.69 -3.47
CA PRO A 54 -9.10 3.38 -2.42
C PRO A 54 -9.71 4.72 -2.88
N MET A 55 -9.09 5.44 -3.83
CA MET A 55 -9.67 6.65 -4.44
C MET A 55 -10.98 6.34 -5.17
N ALA A 56 -11.13 5.16 -5.78
CA ALA A 56 -12.36 4.74 -6.47
C ALA A 56 -13.56 4.64 -5.53
N VAL A 57 -13.34 4.50 -4.22
CA VAL A 57 -14.39 4.49 -3.20
C VAL A 57 -14.82 5.91 -2.81
N LYS A 58 -13.92 6.90 -2.94
CA LYS A 58 -14.18 8.28 -2.46
C LYS A 58 -15.04 9.07 -3.46
N THR A 59 -16.14 9.64 -2.96
CA THR A 59 -17.08 10.46 -3.72
C THR A 59 -17.15 11.90 -3.22
N THR A 60 -16.59 12.19 -2.06
CA THR A 60 -16.59 13.50 -1.40
C THR A 60 -15.16 13.92 -1.05
N PRO A 61 -14.91 15.21 -0.81
CA PRO A 61 -13.61 15.69 -0.35
C PRO A 61 -13.12 14.96 0.92
N TYR A 62 -11.83 14.62 0.98
CA TYR A 62 -11.26 13.82 2.06
C TYR A 62 -9.85 14.24 2.45
N ASP A 63 -9.49 13.90 3.70
CA ASP A 63 -8.13 13.95 4.24
C ASP A 63 -7.56 12.54 4.28
N ALA A 64 -6.29 12.39 3.91
CA ALA A 64 -5.61 11.10 3.94
C ALA A 64 -4.33 11.12 4.78
N ALA A 65 -3.94 9.95 5.26
CA ALA A 65 -2.60 9.67 5.74
C ALA A 65 -2.00 8.51 4.93
N MET A 66 -0.69 8.56 4.69
CA MET A 66 0.06 7.48 4.05
C MET A 66 1.23 7.08 4.93
N VAL A 67 1.37 5.78 5.19
CA VAL A 67 2.51 5.18 5.91
C VAL A 67 3.43 4.54 4.88
N GLY A 68 4.65 5.06 4.79
CA GLY A 68 5.64 4.73 3.78
C GLY A 68 5.56 5.67 2.57
N PHE A 69 6.68 6.30 2.24
CA PHE A 69 6.82 7.13 1.04
C PHE A 69 7.36 6.32 -0.15
N GLY A 70 8.35 5.47 0.11
CA GLY A 70 9.01 4.66 -0.89
C GLY A 70 9.55 5.50 -2.05
N SER A 71 9.18 5.17 -3.28
CA SER A 71 9.55 5.97 -4.47
C SER A 71 8.82 7.31 -4.57
N GLY A 72 7.79 7.57 -3.75
CA GLY A 72 6.90 8.72 -3.84
C GLY A 72 5.83 8.62 -4.94
N MET A 73 5.80 7.55 -5.73
CA MET A 73 4.81 7.38 -6.80
C MET A 73 3.40 7.17 -6.26
N GLY A 74 3.22 6.41 -5.16
CA GLY A 74 1.92 6.26 -4.50
C GLY A 74 1.34 7.60 -4.06
N ALA A 75 2.15 8.43 -3.40
CA ALA A 75 1.77 9.80 -3.02
C ALA A 75 1.48 10.67 -4.26
N HIS A 76 2.29 10.56 -5.31
CA HIS A 76 2.09 11.28 -6.57
C HIS A 76 0.71 10.99 -7.20
N TYR A 77 0.33 9.72 -7.31
CA TYR A 77 -0.97 9.34 -7.86
C TYR A 77 -2.13 9.75 -6.96
N LEU A 78 -1.99 9.61 -5.63
CA LEU A 78 -3.01 10.03 -4.68
C LEU A 78 -3.25 11.56 -4.75
N LEU A 79 -2.19 12.35 -4.89
CA LEU A 79 -2.24 13.81 -5.03
C LEU A 79 -2.80 14.26 -6.39
N ALA A 80 -2.96 13.37 -7.36
CA ALA A 80 -3.68 13.69 -8.59
C ALA A 80 -5.20 13.84 -8.36
N ASP A 81 -5.72 13.34 -7.23
CA ASP A 81 -7.14 13.45 -6.91
C ASP A 81 -7.53 14.87 -6.47
N PRO A 82 -8.45 15.54 -7.21
CA PRO A 82 -8.93 16.86 -6.80
C PRO A 82 -9.79 16.83 -5.52
N LEU A 83 -10.32 15.66 -5.13
CA LEU A 83 -11.07 15.54 -3.87
C LEU A 83 -10.15 15.44 -2.65
N LEU A 84 -8.89 15.08 -2.81
CA LEU A 84 -7.94 15.07 -1.69
C LEU A 84 -7.68 16.50 -1.23
N LYS A 85 -7.87 16.76 0.07
CA LYS A 85 -7.66 18.08 0.70
C LYS A 85 -6.30 18.19 1.35
N HIS A 86 -5.87 17.13 2.01
CA HIS A 86 -4.62 17.08 2.73
C HIS A 86 -4.10 15.65 2.80
N LEU A 87 -2.79 15.49 2.71
CA LEU A 87 -2.08 14.23 2.84
C LEU A 87 -0.96 14.39 3.87
N ASP A 88 -1.10 13.70 5.01
CA ASP A 88 0.03 13.48 5.91
C ASP A 88 0.77 12.22 5.44
N CYS A 89 2.03 12.33 5.04
CA CYS A 89 2.86 11.20 4.64
C CYS A 89 3.92 10.94 5.70
N VAL A 90 3.93 9.75 6.27
CA VAL A 90 4.83 9.35 7.36
C VAL A 90 5.87 8.39 6.81
N GLU A 91 7.13 8.78 6.88
CA GLU A 91 8.28 7.96 6.46
C GLU A 91 9.25 7.83 7.64
N ILE A 92 9.75 6.65 7.88
CA ILE A 92 10.65 6.38 9.00
C ILE A 92 12.11 6.72 8.67
N GLU A 93 12.47 6.65 7.38
CA GLU A 93 13.83 6.90 6.89
C GLU A 93 13.90 8.25 6.15
N GLU A 94 14.64 9.20 6.72
CA GLU A 94 14.87 10.49 6.07
C GLU A 94 15.59 10.32 4.72
N GLU A 95 16.50 9.38 4.65
CA GLU A 95 17.30 9.04 3.47
C GLU A 95 16.43 8.57 2.30
N MET A 96 15.28 7.94 2.59
CA MET A 96 14.31 7.55 1.57
C MET A 96 13.80 8.78 0.80
N MET A 97 13.55 9.90 1.50
CA MET A 97 13.08 11.13 0.88
C MET A 97 14.10 11.70 -0.12
N ASP A 98 15.39 11.65 0.21
CA ASP A 98 16.44 12.15 -0.66
C ASP A 98 16.70 11.21 -1.84
N LEU A 99 16.76 9.91 -1.61
CA LEU A 99 17.01 8.92 -2.65
C LEU A 99 15.82 8.79 -3.63
N ALA A 100 14.58 8.95 -3.16
CA ALA A 100 13.40 8.93 -4.02
C ALA A 100 13.33 10.13 -4.99
N LYS A 101 14.12 11.18 -4.80
CA LYS A 101 14.30 12.24 -5.82
C LYS A 101 14.89 11.71 -7.12
N GLY A 102 15.53 10.53 -7.09
CA GLY A 102 16.00 9.84 -8.29
C GLY A 102 14.88 9.44 -9.26
N PHE A 103 13.62 9.40 -8.82
CA PHE A 103 12.46 9.17 -9.67
C PHE A 103 11.85 10.45 -10.28
N LEU A 104 12.40 11.63 -9.97
CA LEU A 104 11.96 12.88 -10.62
C LEU A 104 12.19 12.81 -12.16
N PRO A 105 11.29 13.40 -12.96
CA PRO A 105 10.15 14.24 -12.55
C PRO A 105 8.83 13.46 -12.31
N TRP A 106 8.83 12.13 -12.27
CA TRP A 106 7.62 11.31 -12.31
C TRP A 106 6.83 11.34 -10.99
N ASN A 107 7.53 11.51 -9.87
CA ASN A 107 6.95 11.57 -8.52
C ASN A 107 6.84 13.02 -7.97
N TYR A 108 6.88 14.04 -8.83
CA TYR A 108 7.03 15.46 -8.43
C TYR A 108 5.98 15.94 -7.43
N ARG A 109 4.72 15.45 -7.51
CA ARG A 109 3.69 15.87 -6.55
C ARG A 109 4.02 15.48 -5.11
N GLY A 110 4.75 14.39 -4.90
CA GLY A 110 5.21 13.99 -3.57
C GLY A 110 6.14 15.02 -2.91
N TYR A 111 6.66 15.98 -3.67
CA TYR A 111 7.55 17.04 -3.17
C TYR A 111 6.97 18.44 -3.31
N ASP A 112 6.24 18.70 -4.37
CA ASP A 112 5.86 20.07 -4.78
C ASP A 112 4.39 20.40 -4.52
N ASP A 113 3.52 19.40 -4.28
CA ASP A 113 2.09 19.66 -4.05
C ASP A 113 1.86 20.24 -2.65
N PRO A 114 1.22 21.42 -2.52
CA PRO A 114 1.03 22.08 -1.23
C PRO A 114 0.10 21.33 -0.27
N ARG A 115 -0.57 20.27 -0.72
CA ARG A 115 -1.46 19.45 0.10
C ARG A 115 -0.75 18.36 0.87
N ILE A 116 0.51 18.01 0.53
CA ILE A 116 1.27 17.00 1.27
C ILE A 116 2.09 17.63 2.38
N GLU A 117 2.09 17.00 3.55
CA GLU A 117 3.02 17.26 4.65
C GLU A 117 3.76 15.95 4.95
N ILE A 118 5.09 16.00 4.88
CA ILE A 118 5.95 14.82 5.12
C ILE A 118 6.43 14.86 6.56
N HIS A 119 6.32 13.73 7.24
CA HIS A 119 6.72 13.55 8.62
C HIS A 119 7.73 12.41 8.72
N ILE A 120 8.96 12.73 9.15
CA ILE A 120 9.98 11.71 9.43
C ILE A 120 9.75 11.21 10.86
N ASP A 121 9.01 10.12 10.98
CA ASP A 121 8.63 9.53 12.28
C ASP A 121 8.23 8.07 12.14
N ASP A 122 8.19 7.36 13.25
CA ASP A 122 7.51 6.07 13.36
C ASP A 122 5.98 6.26 13.24
N ALA A 123 5.32 5.45 12.41
CA ALA A 123 3.88 5.58 12.17
C ALA A 123 3.07 5.50 13.48
N GLY A 124 3.42 4.57 14.37
CA GLY A 124 2.74 4.44 15.66
C GLY A 124 2.88 5.70 16.53
N THR A 125 4.05 6.31 16.55
CA THR A 125 4.35 7.55 17.28
C THR A 125 3.61 8.73 16.65
N PHE A 126 3.69 8.88 15.35
CA PHE A 126 3.01 9.94 14.61
C PHE A 126 1.51 10.00 14.92
N PHE A 127 0.80 8.89 14.71
CA PHE A 127 -0.63 8.86 14.97
C PHE A 127 -0.98 9.12 16.44
N HIS A 128 -0.16 8.63 17.37
CA HIS A 128 -0.38 8.86 18.80
C HIS A 128 -0.26 10.35 19.20
N THR A 129 0.70 11.05 18.62
CA THR A 129 0.99 12.46 18.95
C THR A 129 0.03 13.42 18.26
N ARG A 130 -0.33 13.19 17.00
CA ARG A 130 -1.16 14.12 16.21
C ARG A 130 -2.65 14.09 16.57
N LYS A 131 -3.19 12.94 16.95
CA LYS A 131 -4.61 12.75 17.33
C LYS A 131 -5.61 13.23 16.28
N LYS A 132 -5.21 13.28 15.02
CA LYS A 132 -6.04 13.63 13.86
C LYS A 132 -6.73 12.39 13.33
N GLN A 133 -7.96 12.53 12.82
CA GLN A 133 -8.68 11.46 12.12
C GLN A 133 -8.72 11.71 10.63
N TYR A 134 -8.69 10.62 9.86
CA TYR A 134 -8.58 10.63 8.40
C TYR A 134 -9.75 9.88 7.77
N ASP A 135 -10.12 10.31 6.56
CA ASP A 135 -11.10 9.63 5.73
C ASP A 135 -10.49 8.44 4.98
N LEU A 136 -9.15 8.43 4.85
CA LEU A 136 -8.39 7.37 4.21
C LEU A 136 -7.01 7.25 4.87
N ILE A 137 -6.64 6.05 5.28
CA ILE A 137 -5.27 5.73 5.71
C ILE A 137 -4.75 4.65 4.76
N ILE A 138 -3.62 4.92 4.11
CA ILE A 138 -2.93 3.98 3.23
C ILE A 138 -1.65 3.51 3.92
N SER A 139 -1.43 2.20 3.96
CA SER A 139 -0.22 1.58 4.50
C SER A 139 0.52 0.84 3.38
N VAL A 140 1.71 1.31 3.07
CA VAL A 140 2.60 0.72 2.06
C VAL A 140 3.93 0.38 2.74
N PRO A 141 3.92 -0.54 3.71
CA PRO A 141 5.14 -0.93 4.39
C PRO A 141 6.05 -1.73 3.47
N SER A 142 7.30 -1.87 3.83
CA SER A 142 8.18 -2.88 3.25
C SER A 142 7.67 -4.29 3.59
N ASN A 143 8.36 -5.34 3.12
CA ASN A 143 7.89 -6.71 3.33
C ASN A 143 7.95 -7.14 4.81
N PRO A 144 7.05 -8.03 5.27
CA PRO A 144 6.94 -8.41 6.69
C PRO A 144 8.19 -9.02 7.32
N TRP A 145 9.11 -9.58 6.53
CA TRP A 145 10.39 -10.10 7.03
C TRP A 145 11.46 -9.01 7.28
N VAL A 146 11.18 -7.77 6.90
CA VAL A 146 12.05 -6.64 7.25
C VAL A 146 11.84 -6.34 8.73
N SER A 147 12.93 -6.20 9.48
CA SER A 147 12.89 -5.99 10.92
C SER A 147 11.96 -4.82 11.31
N GLY A 148 11.07 -5.06 12.25
CA GLY A 148 10.09 -4.08 12.73
C GLY A 148 8.83 -3.93 11.88
N VAL A 149 8.85 -4.32 10.61
CA VAL A 149 7.72 -4.14 9.68
C VAL A 149 6.55 -5.06 10.00
N ALA A 150 6.80 -6.29 10.48
CA ALA A 150 5.74 -7.25 10.82
C ALA A 150 4.70 -6.72 11.82
N SER A 151 5.08 -5.75 12.65
CA SER A 151 4.18 -5.10 13.61
C SER A 151 3.07 -4.30 12.92
N LEU A 152 3.31 -3.79 11.71
CA LEU A 152 2.32 -3.05 10.89
C LEU A 152 1.23 -3.96 10.31
N PHE A 153 1.38 -5.28 10.47
CA PHE A 153 0.41 -6.32 10.09
C PHE A 153 -0.24 -6.99 11.31
N SER A 154 -0.21 -6.34 12.47
CA SER A 154 -0.75 -6.89 13.72
C SER A 154 -2.13 -6.36 14.06
N HIS A 155 -2.89 -7.19 14.79
CA HIS A 155 -4.19 -6.81 15.35
C HIS A 155 -4.12 -5.50 16.15
N GLU A 156 -3.05 -5.30 16.94
CA GLU A 156 -2.88 -4.11 17.78
C GLU A 156 -2.66 -2.86 16.93
N PHE A 157 -1.89 -2.99 15.84
CA PHE A 157 -1.67 -1.88 14.92
C PHE A 157 -2.97 -1.50 14.19
N TYR A 158 -3.70 -2.47 13.65
CA TYR A 158 -5.00 -2.23 13.01
C TYR A 158 -6.02 -1.61 13.97
N SER A 159 -6.11 -2.14 15.21
CA SER A 159 -6.98 -1.60 16.26
C SER A 159 -6.61 -0.16 16.63
N LYS A 160 -5.31 0.16 16.62
CA LYS A 160 -4.82 1.51 16.83
C LYS A 160 -5.20 2.41 15.66
N MET A 161 -4.95 1.99 14.42
CA MET A 161 -5.25 2.79 13.22
C MET A 161 -6.74 3.08 13.08
N ARG A 162 -7.62 2.13 13.40
CA ARG A 162 -9.07 2.34 13.39
C ARG A 162 -9.52 3.53 14.23
N ARG A 163 -8.83 3.87 15.34
CA ARG A 163 -9.15 5.05 16.16
C ARG A 163 -8.86 6.38 15.48
N TYR A 164 -7.97 6.35 14.47
CA TYR A 164 -7.59 7.53 13.69
C TYR A 164 -8.34 7.60 12.36
N MET A 165 -9.29 6.71 12.14
CA MET A 165 -10.22 6.77 11.01
C MET A 165 -11.49 7.52 11.45
N LYS A 166 -12.01 8.37 10.55
CA LYS A 166 -13.34 8.95 10.69
C LYS A 166 -14.40 7.86 10.50
N PRO A 167 -15.65 8.04 10.98
CA PRO A 167 -16.75 7.15 10.61
C PRO A 167 -16.87 7.01 9.08
N GLY A 168 -16.95 5.78 8.57
CA GLY A 168 -16.91 5.48 7.12
C GLY A 168 -15.55 5.70 6.47
N GLY A 169 -14.50 5.89 7.26
CA GLY A 169 -13.13 5.97 6.78
C GLY A 169 -12.63 4.63 6.21
N LEU A 170 -11.60 4.69 5.38
CA LEU A 170 -11.00 3.53 4.74
C LEU A 170 -9.59 3.30 5.26
N TRP A 171 -9.27 2.04 5.52
CA TRP A 171 -7.93 1.51 5.61
C TRP A 171 -7.58 0.86 4.29
N ALA A 172 -6.47 1.21 3.67
CA ALA A 172 -5.95 0.54 2.49
C ALA A 172 -4.54 0.04 2.78
N GLN A 173 -4.21 -1.21 2.42
CA GLN A 173 -2.90 -1.78 2.66
C GLN A 173 -2.43 -2.62 1.50
N TRP A 174 -1.18 -2.43 1.11
CA TRP A 174 -0.46 -3.33 0.22
C TRP A 174 0.11 -4.52 0.98
N ILE A 175 0.06 -5.69 0.34
CA ILE A 175 0.76 -6.90 0.79
C ILE A 175 1.19 -7.71 -0.44
N GLN A 176 2.40 -8.23 -0.41
CA GLN A 176 2.87 -9.17 -1.44
C GLN A 176 2.35 -10.60 -1.17
N THR A 177 2.32 -11.43 -2.22
CA THR A 177 2.02 -12.87 -2.12
C THR A 177 3.24 -13.75 -2.37
N TYR A 178 4.30 -13.21 -2.98
CA TYR A 178 5.58 -13.90 -3.18
C TYR A 178 6.44 -13.91 -1.90
N GLU A 179 7.29 -14.92 -1.78
CA GLU A 179 8.14 -15.12 -0.58
C GLU A 179 7.31 -15.12 0.73
N PHE A 180 6.07 -15.60 0.64
CA PHE A 180 5.07 -15.61 1.69
C PHE A 180 4.21 -16.85 1.54
N ASN A 181 3.55 -17.36 2.57
CA ASN A 181 2.70 -18.55 2.42
C ASN A 181 1.26 -18.27 2.86
N ASP A 182 0.34 -19.17 2.44
CA ASP A 182 -1.08 -19.02 2.71
C ASP A 182 -1.39 -18.86 4.19
N LEU A 183 -0.71 -19.58 5.06
CA LEU A 183 -0.96 -19.52 6.50
C LEU A 183 -0.58 -18.15 7.08
N LEU A 184 0.55 -17.58 6.66
CA LEU A 184 0.96 -16.23 7.09
C LEU A 184 -0.01 -15.17 6.58
N PHE A 185 -0.48 -15.33 5.33
CA PHE A 185 -1.52 -14.47 4.76
C PHE A 185 -2.82 -14.53 5.59
N LEU A 186 -3.26 -15.74 5.95
CA LEU A 186 -4.46 -15.94 6.78
C LEU A 186 -4.31 -15.32 8.18
N HIS A 187 -3.14 -15.37 8.81
CA HIS A 187 -2.90 -14.70 10.10
C HIS A 187 -3.06 -13.17 10.00
N ILE A 188 -2.61 -12.56 8.90
CA ILE A 188 -2.80 -11.13 8.63
C ILE A 188 -4.27 -10.83 8.32
N LEU A 189 -4.90 -11.61 7.45
CA LEU A 189 -6.31 -11.44 7.11
C LEU A 189 -7.20 -11.59 8.35
N LYS A 190 -6.89 -12.55 9.23
CA LYS A 190 -7.58 -12.73 10.51
C LYS A 190 -7.42 -11.51 11.43
N ALA A 191 -6.23 -10.93 11.49
CA ALA A 191 -5.99 -9.71 12.27
C ALA A 191 -6.83 -8.53 11.77
N LEU A 192 -6.97 -8.37 10.44
CA LEU A 192 -7.86 -7.36 9.84
C LEU A 192 -9.34 -7.65 10.11
N ASP A 193 -9.79 -8.89 9.87
CA ASP A 193 -11.18 -9.33 10.03
C ASP A 193 -11.69 -9.15 11.48
N THR A 194 -10.80 -9.30 12.47
CA THR A 194 -11.17 -9.07 13.89
C THR A 194 -11.34 -7.58 14.23
N VAL A 195 -10.79 -6.68 13.41
CA VAL A 195 -10.84 -5.23 13.65
C VAL A 195 -11.89 -4.55 12.78
N PHE A 196 -11.99 -4.93 11.51
CA PHE A 196 -12.85 -4.28 10.53
C PHE A 196 -14.02 -5.19 10.12
N PRO A 197 -15.28 -4.71 10.22
CA PRO A 197 -16.45 -5.47 9.77
C PRO A 197 -16.46 -5.81 8.28
N HIS A 198 -15.82 -4.98 7.46
CA HIS A 198 -15.75 -5.15 6.01
C HIS A 198 -14.32 -5.10 5.55
N VAL A 199 -13.83 -6.21 5.00
CA VAL A 199 -12.48 -6.34 4.43
C VAL A 199 -12.63 -6.90 3.02
N SER A 200 -12.20 -6.13 2.03
CA SER A 200 -12.21 -6.48 0.60
C SER A 200 -10.79 -6.55 0.06
N LEU A 201 -10.52 -7.56 -0.74
CA LEU A 201 -9.21 -7.80 -1.32
C LEU A 201 -9.28 -7.64 -2.84
N TYR A 202 -8.29 -6.97 -3.38
CA TYR A 202 -8.14 -6.71 -4.81
C TYR A 202 -6.74 -7.12 -5.25
N LYS A 203 -6.64 -7.77 -6.40
CA LYS A 203 -5.36 -8.05 -7.03
C LYS A 203 -4.75 -6.77 -7.58
N ALA A 204 -3.49 -6.53 -7.34
CA ALA A 204 -2.78 -5.48 -8.05
C ALA A 204 -2.62 -5.90 -9.53
N PRO A 205 -2.82 -4.98 -10.49
CA PRO A 205 -2.74 -5.33 -11.89
C PRO A 205 -1.34 -5.80 -12.30
N GLU A 206 -1.28 -6.96 -13.00
CA GLU A 206 -0.05 -7.54 -13.58
C GLU A 206 1.03 -8.00 -12.57
N GLU A 207 0.75 -7.93 -11.26
CA GLU A 207 1.67 -8.36 -10.22
C GLU A 207 0.98 -9.30 -9.21
N PRO A 208 1.73 -10.17 -8.53
CA PRO A 208 1.19 -11.03 -7.49
C PRO A 208 1.03 -10.28 -6.15
N ASP A 209 0.56 -9.05 -6.20
CA ASP A 209 0.37 -8.17 -5.06
C ASP A 209 -1.12 -7.99 -4.78
N ILE A 210 -1.46 -7.73 -3.54
CA ILE A 210 -2.82 -7.52 -3.07
C ILE A 210 -2.96 -6.14 -2.46
N ILE A 211 -4.05 -5.46 -2.81
CA ILE A 211 -4.51 -4.26 -2.12
C ILE A 211 -5.72 -4.64 -1.29
N ILE A 212 -5.60 -4.48 0.00
CA ILE A 212 -6.67 -4.71 0.97
C ILE A 212 -7.34 -3.38 1.27
N ILE A 213 -8.67 -3.34 1.20
CA ILE A 213 -9.47 -2.17 1.61
C ILE A 213 -10.39 -2.63 2.73
N ALA A 214 -10.28 -1.99 3.89
CA ALA A 214 -11.08 -2.30 5.06
C ALA A 214 -11.80 -1.07 5.62
N SER A 215 -13.00 -1.26 6.17
CA SER A 215 -13.84 -0.18 6.69
C SER A 215 -14.83 -0.70 7.74
N ASP A 216 -15.46 0.22 8.46
CA ASP A 216 -16.64 -0.05 9.30
C ASP A 216 -17.96 -0.08 8.50
N GLN A 217 -17.92 0.29 7.22
CA GLN A 217 -19.04 0.27 6.28
C GLN A 217 -18.70 -0.59 5.04
N PRO A 218 -19.72 -1.13 4.33
CA PRO A 218 -19.50 -1.80 3.06
C PRO A 218 -18.77 -0.89 2.07
N VAL A 219 -17.83 -1.47 1.31
CA VAL A 219 -17.00 -0.74 0.37
C VAL A 219 -17.56 -0.90 -1.04
N TYR A 220 -17.86 0.23 -1.70
CA TYR A 220 -18.31 0.31 -3.08
C TYR A 220 -17.47 1.32 -3.85
N GLN A 221 -17.07 1.00 -5.08
CA GLN A 221 -16.23 1.86 -5.91
C GLN A 221 -17.04 2.89 -6.73
N GLU A 222 -18.02 3.57 -6.10
CA GLU A 222 -18.88 4.56 -6.75
C GLU A 222 -18.08 5.76 -7.30
N GLY A 223 -16.94 6.07 -6.70
CA GLY A 223 -16.07 7.18 -7.11
C GLY A 223 -15.34 6.95 -8.43
N ILE A 224 -15.27 5.71 -8.95
CA ILE A 224 -14.54 5.39 -10.18
C ILE A 224 -15.04 6.19 -11.40
N GLN A 225 -16.33 6.56 -11.44
CA GLN A 225 -16.93 7.30 -12.53
C GLN A 225 -16.29 8.68 -12.76
N ARG A 226 -15.71 9.29 -11.74
CA ARG A 226 -15.00 10.58 -11.85
C ARG A 226 -13.65 10.45 -12.56
N PHE A 227 -13.06 9.26 -12.57
CA PHE A 227 -11.77 9.00 -13.25
C PHE A 227 -11.87 9.22 -14.76
N TYR A 228 -13.07 9.06 -15.34
CA TYR A 228 -13.32 9.32 -16.76
C TYR A 228 -13.61 10.78 -17.08
N LYS A 229 -13.83 11.62 -16.06
CA LYS A 229 -14.31 13.01 -16.24
C LYS A 229 -13.27 14.04 -15.80
N ASP A 230 -12.45 13.71 -14.81
CA ASP A 230 -11.44 14.63 -14.31
C ASP A 230 -10.20 14.64 -15.22
N SER A 231 -9.81 15.83 -15.67
CA SER A 231 -8.71 16.00 -16.63
C SER A 231 -7.34 15.59 -16.08
N THR A 232 -7.13 15.76 -14.76
CA THR A 232 -5.88 15.38 -14.10
C THR A 232 -5.77 13.86 -14.02
N LEU A 233 -6.84 13.20 -13.55
CA LEU A 233 -6.88 11.74 -13.46
C LEU A 233 -6.77 11.07 -14.83
N ILE A 234 -7.48 11.58 -15.85
CA ILE A 234 -7.35 11.10 -17.25
C ILE A 234 -5.89 11.18 -17.72
N LYS A 235 -5.17 12.24 -17.36
CA LYS A 235 -3.77 12.41 -17.72
C LYS A 235 -2.89 11.35 -17.03
N GLU A 236 -3.13 11.05 -15.76
CA GLU A 236 -2.40 10.01 -15.05
C GLU A 236 -2.67 8.62 -15.64
N PHE A 237 -3.93 8.25 -15.90
CA PHE A 237 -4.26 6.99 -16.55
C PHE A 237 -3.60 6.84 -17.94
N LYS A 238 -3.51 7.93 -18.72
CA LYS A 238 -2.76 7.94 -19.97
C LYS A 238 -1.26 7.74 -19.76
N SER A 239 -0.69 8.32 -18.70
CA SER A 239 0.74 8.20 -18.40
C SER A 239 1.15 6.77 -18.06
N ILE A 240 0.30 6.04 -17.36
CA ILE A 240 0.50 4.63 -17.02
C ILE A 240 -0.07 3.67 -18.07
N LYS A 241 -0.64 4.19 -19.17
CA LYS A 241 -1.19 3.42 -20.30
C LYS A 241 -2.24 2.37 -19.87
N ARG A 242 -3.05 2.72 -18.90
CA ARG A 242 -4.14 1.89 -18.39
C ARG A 242 -5.42 2.71 -18.32
N SER A 243 -6.57 2.03 -18.43
CA SER A 243 -7.86 2.66 -18.20
C SER A 243 -8.27 2.55 -16.73
N PRO A 244 -9.22 3.38 -16.26
CA PRO A 244 -9.70 3.33 -14.89
C PRO A 244 -10.21 1.96 -14.42
N GLU A 245 -10.85 1.18 -15.29
CA GLU A 245 -11.37 -0.17 -14.99
C GLU A 245 -10.28 -1.10 -14.49
N PHE A 246 -9.05 -0.85 -14.92
CA PHE A 246 -7.87 -1.62 -14.50
C PHE A 246 -7.58 -1.52 -12.99
N PHE A 247 -8.18 -0.56 -12.30
CA PHE A 247 -8.05 -0.35 -10.86
C PHE A 247 -9.40 -0.47 -10.14
N GLY A 248 -10.37 -1.07 -10.81
CA GLY A 248 -11.73 -1.21 -10.33
C GLY A 248 -12.08 -2.63 -9.88
N GLU A 249 -13.39 -2.90 -9.89
CA GLU A 249 -13.98 -4.18 -9.49
C GLU A 249 -13.50 -5.38 -10.32
N ALA A 250 -12.97 -5.17 -11.53
CA ALA A 250 -12.38 -6.23 -12.33
C ALA A 250 -11.21 -6.96 -11.64
N ASN A 251 -10.60 -6.34 -10.64
CA ASN A 251 -9.53 -6.93 -9.83
C ASN A 251 -10.01 -7.37 -8.43
N PHE A 252 -11.32 -7.32 -8.16
CA PHE A 252 -11.87 -7.82 -6.92
C PHE A 252 -11.66 -9.34 -6.82
N LEU A 253 -11.16 -9.78 -5.67
CA LEU A 253 -10.94 -11.19 -5.39
C LEU A 253 -12.05 -11.74 -4.49
N PHE A 254 -12.09 -11.29 -3.27
CA PHE A 254 -13.06 -11.73 -2.27
C PHE A 254 -13.13 -10.75 -1.09
N THR A 255 -14.14 -10.94 -0.24
CA THR A 255 -14.20 -10.34 1.09
C THR A 255 -13.81 -11.35 2.15
N SER A 256 -13.35 -10.90 3.32
CA SER A 256 -13.05 -11.80 4.43
C SER A 256 -14.26 -12.65 4.83
N SER A 257 -15.48 -12.13 4.67
CA SER A 257 -16.72 -12.87 4.94
C SER A 257 -16.94 -14.06 4.01
N MET A 258 -16.43 -14.03 2.78
CA MET A 258 -16.53 -15.16 1.83
C MET A 258 -15.61 -16.33 2.20
N VAL A 259 -14.58 -16.08 2.99
CA VAL A 259 -13.54 -17.04 3.38
C VAL A 259 -13.53 -17.34 4.88
N GLN A 260 -14.62 -17.10 5.58
CA GLN A 260 -14.71 -17.29 7.03
C GLN A 260 -14.32 -18.70 7.48
N SER A 261 -14.66 -19.73 6.70
CA SER A 261 -14.27 -21.11 7.00
C SER A 261 -12.76 -21.33 6.99
N LEU A 262 -12.00 -20.54 6.20
CA LEU A 262 -10.54 -20.59 6.19
C LEU A 262 -9.94 -19.83 7.38
N LEU A 263 -10.69 -18.92 7.97
CA LEU A 263 -10.28 -18.13 9.14
C LEU A 263 -10.66 -18.79 10.48
N GLU A 264 -11.44 -19.90 10.45
CA GLU A 264 -11.76 -20.65 11.66
C GLU A 264 -10.51 -21.31 12.25
N GLY A 265 -10.27 -21.08 13.54
CA GLY A 265 -9.08 -21.61 14.23
C GLY A 265 -7.77 -20.95 13.88
N VAL A 266 -7.77 -19.95 12.99
CA VAL A 266 -6.58 -19.14 12.69
C VAL A 266 -6.43 -18.06 13.76
N GLU A 267 -5.25 -18.02 14.40
CA GLU A 267 -4.91 -16.94 15.34
C GLU A 267 -4.54 -15.66 14.58
N PRO A 268 -4.99 -14.48 14.98
CA PRO A 268 -4.58 -13.22 14.38
C PRO A 268 -3.09 -12.98 14.62
N ASN A 269 -2.39 -12.40 13.63
CA ASN A 269 -1.04 -11.89 13.88
C ASN A 269 -1.10 -10.77 14.92
N SER A 270 -0.29 -10.86 15.96
CA SER A 270 -0.32 -9.98 17.12
C SER A 270 1.09 -9.59 17.53
N THR A 271 1.29 -8.41 18.12
CA THR A 271 2.57 -8.01 18.70
C THR A 271 2.94 -8.85 19.94
N PHE A 272 1.98 -9.48 20.58
CA PHE A 272 2.19 -10.39 21.73
C PHE A 272 2.47 -11.83 21.27
N THR A 273 1.96 -12.21 20.11
CA THR A 273 2.21 -13.49 19.43
C THR A 273 2.62 -13.20 17.99
N PRO A 274 3.89 -12.78 17.73
CA PRO A 274 4.32 -12.26 16.44
C PRO A 274 4.58 -13.41 15.45
N ILE A 275 3.52 -14.04 14.96
CA ILE A 275 3.60 -15.20 14.07
C ILE A 275 4.26 -14.81 12.74
N VAL A 276 3.90 -13.66 12.20
CA VAL A 276 4.44 -13.16 10.93
C VAL A 276 5.92 -12.83 11.09
N ASP A 277 6.32 -12.09 12.12
CA ASP A 277 7.72 -11.76 12.41
C ASP A 277 8.59 -13.01 12.53
N ASN A 278 8.11 -14.01 13.26
CA ASN A 278 8.85 -15.24 13.53
C ASN A 278 8.95 -16.21 12.33
N LYS A 279 8.05 -16.12 11.35
CA LYS A 279 7.91 -17.12 10.28
C LYS A 279 8.10 -16.56 8.86
N ALA A 280 7.96 -15.25 8.64
CA ALA A 280 8.06 -14.65 7.31
C ALA A 280 9.47 -14.81 6.72
N GLU A 281 10.52 -14.65 7.52
CA GLU A 281 11.89 -14.87 7.07
C GLU A 281 12.13 -16.31 6.59
N LYS A 282 11.54 -17.30 7.26
CA LYS A 282 11.61 -18.69 6.83
C LYS A 282 10.86 -18.92 5.52
N ALA A 283 9.66 -18.35 5.34
CA ALA A 283 8.89 -18.46 4.11
C ALA A 283 9.68 -17.89 2.92
N ARG A 284 10.30 -16.73 3.09
CA ARG A 284 11.23 -16.14 2.12
C ARG A 284 12.38 -17.09 1.78
N PHE A 285 13.02 -17.69 2.79
CA PHE A 285 14.21 -18.53 2.59
C PHE A 285 13.89 -19.79 1.78
N VAL A 286 12.68 -20.34 1.89
CA VAL A 286 12.23 -21.50 1.12
C VAL A 286 11.52 -21.14 -0.18
N ASN A 287 11.48 -19.85 -0.53
CA ASN A 287 10.84 -19.29 -1.71
C ASN A 287 9.37 -19.74 -1.84
N SER A 288 8.63 -19.60 -0.74
CA SER A 288 7.22 -20.00 -0.66
C SER A 288 6.34 -18.85 -1.15
N ASP A 289 5.30 -19.18 -1.92
CA ASP A 289 4.32 -18.19 -2.41
C ASP A 289 2.93 -18.48 -1.82
N ALA A 290 2.13 -17.43 -1.62
CA ALA A 290 0.75 -17.57 -1.19
C ALA A 290 -0.15 -17.79 -2.41
N HIS A 291 -0.71 -18.98 -2.51
CA HIS A 291 -1.58 -19.41 -3.63
C HIS A 291 -3.06 -19.24 -3.35
N ILE A 292 -3.45 -18.98 -2.11
CA ILE A 292 -4.86 -18.80 -1.72
C ILE A 292 -5.59 -17.77 -2.59
N VAL A 293 -4.86 -16.77 -3.07
CA VAL A 293 -5.39 -15.69 -3.90
C VAL A 293 -5.72 -16.17 -5.31
N GLU A 294 -4.93 -17.12 -5.86
CA GLU A 294 -5.10 -17.64 -7.21
C GLU A 294 -6.41 -18.44 -7.37
N VAL A 295 -6.90 -19.04 -6.29
CA VAL A 295 -8.17 -19.78 -6.28
C VAL A 295 -9.35 -18.86 -6.62
N PHE A 296 -9.27 -17.58 -6.24
CA PHE A 296 -10.32 -16.59 -6.47
C PHE A 296 -10.11 -15.76 -7.74
N ASP A 297 -8.90 -15.76 -8.31
CA ASP A 297 -8.58 -15.04 -9.56
C ASP A 297 -9.18 -15.73 -10.81
N SER A 298 -9.62 -16.99 -10.66
CA SER A 298 -10.15 -17.82 -11.75
C SER A 298 -11.68 -17.95 -11.74
N CYS A 299 -12.38 -17.30 -10.83
CA CYS A 299 -13.83 -17.29 -10.72
C CYS A 299 -14.43 -15.99 -11.24
#